data_1dcfffc2265e843ec481ed22cc30e543
#
_entry.id   1dcfffc2265e843ec481ed22cc30e543
#
_cell.length_a   1.000
_cell.length_b   1.000
_cell.length_c   1.000
_cell.angle_alpha   90.00
_cell.angle_beta   90.00
_cell.angle_gamma   90.00
#
_symmetry.space_group_name_H-M   'P 1'
#
loop_
_entity.id
_entity.type
_entity.pdbx_description
1 polymer ?
#
loop_
_entity_poly.entity_id
_entity_poly.type
_entity_poly.pdbx_seq_one_letter_code
_entity_poly.pdbx_strand_id
1 'polypeptide(L)'
;MKWRGRRGSSNVRDARSQRVVRGGSGGLAMIANLVIRMFGIKGILVLAIIGVVGWQMGLIDPMALTGGSRVEQVEYQPTAEEEELFEFVKVVLADTEDIWNRELARVGMQYQAPELVIYRDQYPTGCGVGSARAGPFYCPADKTIYIDLRFYNDLARQFDAPGDFAQAYVIAHEVGHHIQKLLGLTDKVSAMRGRPDYNEYSVRLELQADVLAGVWAHHNSRYLERGDIQEAMRAANQIGDDAIQSRTQGKVVPHAFTHGTSEQRMRWFDKGWESGRIEDGDTFEMPYREL
;
A
#
# COMPACT_ATOMS: atom_id res chain seq x y z
N MET A 1 6.17 13.09 16.89
CA MET A 1 5.69 14.36 16.26
C MET A 1 4.48 14.97 16.98
N LYS A 2 4.22 16.28 16.83
CA LYS A 2 3.08 16.99 17.46
C LYS A 2 1.83 16.84 16.60
N TRP A 3 1.04 15.81 16.82
CA TRP A 3 -0.14 15.51 16.00
C TRP A 3 -1.49 15.69 16.74
N ARG A 4 -1.51 15.54 18.07
CA ARG A 4 -2.76 15.59 18.86
C ARG A 4 -3.45 16.94 18.78
N GLY A 5 -4.78 16.93 18.65
CA GLY A 5 -5.62 18.14 18.57
C GLY A 5 -5.55 18.87 17.21
N ARG A 6 -4.95 18.27 16.19
CA ARG A 6 -4.87 18.84 14.84
C ARG A 6 -6.01 18.34 13.95
N ARG A 7 -6.19 18.98 12.79
CA ARG A 7 -7.18 18.59 11.78
C ARG A 7 -6.90 17.16 11.29
N GLY A 8 -7.92 16.32 11.27
CA GLY A 8 -7.90 15.04 10.58
C GLY A 8 -8.46 15.15 9.16
N SER A 9 -7.95 14.32 8.24
CA SER A 9 -8.49 14.18 6.90
C SER A 9 -9.86 13.51 6.91
N SER A 10 -10.76 13.95 6.04
CA SER A 10 -12.03 13.27 5.73
C SER A 10 -11.87 12.16 4.68
N ASN A 11 -10.70 12.04 4.04
CA ASN A 11 -10.43 11.05 3.01
C ASN A 11 -9.96 9.70 3.59
N VAL A 12 -10.18 9.46 4.88
CA VAL A 12 -9.89 8.18 5.53
C VAL A 12 -11.19 7.40 5.72
N ARG A 13 -11.22 6.19 5.18
CA ARG A 13 -12.33 5.25 5.33
C ARG A 13 -11.95 4.12 6.28
N ASP A 14 -12.78 3.93 7.30
CA ASP A 14 -12.66 2.80 8.22
C ASP A 14 -13.36 1.57 7.62
N ALA A 15 -12.59 0.55 7.30
CA ALA A 15 -13.05 -0.73 6.82
C ALA A 15 -12.63 -1.89 7.75
N ARG A 16 -12.24 -1.61 8.99
CA ARG A 16 -11.78 -2.62 9.97
C ARG A 16 -12.87 -3.64 10.32
N SER A 17 -14.15 -3.27 10.21
CA SER A 17 -15.30 -4.18 10.37
C SER A 17 -15.62 -5.01 9.13
N GLN A 18 -14.86 -4.86 8.03
CA GLN A 18 -15.08 -5.57 6.79
C GLN A 18 -14.10 -6.73 6.65
N ARG A 19 -14.61 -7.91 6.32
CA ARG A 19 -13.81 -9.11 6.09
C ARG A 19 -14.04 -9.68 4.71
N VAL A 20 -12.95 -10.01 4.02
CA VAL A 20 -13.05 -10.76 2.75
C VAL A 20 -13.25 -12.24 3.08
N VAL A 21 -14.41 -12.75 2.71
CA VAL A 21 -14.69 -14.19 2.74
C VAL A 21 -14.54 -14.72 1.32
N ARG A 22 -13.60 -15.62 1.12
CA ARG A 22 -13.49 -16.35 -0.14
C ARG A 22 -14.64 -17.35 -0.22
N GLY A 23 -15.46 -17.23 -1.24
CA GLY A 23 -16.45 -18.26 -1.53
C GLY A 23 -15.73 -19.61 -1.68
N GLY A 24 -16.15 -20.60 -0.91
CA GLY A 24 -15.54 -21.91 -0.88
C GLY A 24 -15.79 -22.70 -2.18
N SER A 25 -15.15 -22.28 -3.28
CA SER A 25 -15.24 -22.96 -4.59
C SER A 25 -14.59 -24.34 -4.60
N GLY A 26 -13.78 -24.68 -3.59
CA GLY A 26 -13.05 -25.96 -3.54
C GLY A 26 -13.97 -27.18 -3.53
N GLY A 27 -15.03 -27.17 -2.75
CA GLY A 27 -15.98 -28.30 -2.67
C GLY A 27 -16.79 -28.44 -3.93
N LEU A 28 -17.33 -27.34 -4.47
CA LEU A 28 -18.14 -27.36 -5.69
C LEU A 28 -17.31 -27.68 -6.94
N ALA A 29 -16.10 -27.20 -7.06
CA ALA A 29 -15.18 -27.55 -8.14
C ALA A 29 -14.82 -29.06 -8.09
N MET A 30 -14.64 -29.60 -6.89
CA MET A 30 -14.38 -31.03 -6.69
C MET A 30 -15.62 -31.90 -7.09
N ILE A 31 -16.81 -31.48 -6.69
CA ILE A 31 -18.09 -32.14 -7.08
C ILE A 31 -18.29 -32.00 -8.60
N ALA A 32 -18.09 -30.83 -9.18
CA ALA A 32 -18.18 -30.59 -10.62
C ALA A 32 -17.23 -31.50 -11.40
N ASN A 33 -15.96 -31.56 -10.99
CA ASN A 33 -14.99 -32.48 -11.62
C ASN A 33 -15.37 -33.96 -11.49
N LEU A 34 -15.91 -34.35 -10.35
CA LEU A 34 -16.40 -35.74 -10.14
C LEU A 34 -17.55 -36.04 -11.07
N VAL A 35 -18.55 -35.15 -11.16
CA VAL A 35 -19.72 -35.31 -12.03
C VAL A 35 -19.33 -35.34 -13.51
N ILE A 36 -18.41 -34.48 -13.93
CA ILE A 36 -17.86 -34.46 -15.30
C ILE A 36 -17.14 -35.77 -15.61
N ARG A 37 -16.38 -36.32 -14.68
CA ARG A 37 -15.70 -37.61 -14.86
C ARG A 37 -16.65 -38.78 -14.95
N MET A 38 -17.75 -38.75 -14.18
CA MET A 38 -18.71 -39.84 -14.16
C MET A 38 -19.72 -39.80 -15.32
N PHE A 39 -20.17 -38.64 -15.75
CA PHE A 39 -21.29 -38.45 -16.67
C PHE A 39 -20.92 -37.68 -17.95
N GLY A 40 -19.66 -37.27 -18.13
CA GLY A 40 -19.18 -36.54 -19.30
C GLY A 40 -19.96 -35.25 -19.54
N ILE A 41 -20.19 -34.93 -20.83
CA ILE A 41 -20.89 -33.70 -21.24
C ILE A 41 -22.36 -33.64 -20.72
N LYS A 42 -23.00 -34.79 -20.50
CA LYS A 42 -24.36 -34.88 -19.93
C LYS A 42 -24.37 -34.43 -18.46
N GLY A 43 -23.25 -34.63 -17.73
CA GLY A 43 -23.10 -34.15 -16.36
C GLY A 43 -23.03 -32.62 -16.28
N ILE A 44 -22.46 -31.96 -17.27
CA ILE A 44 -22.43 -30.50 -17.36
C ILE A 44 -23.83 -29.91 -17.48
N LEU A 45 -24.70 -30.53 -18.31
CA LEU A 45 -26.08 -30.09 -18.45
C LEU A 45 -26.87 -30.25 -17.15
N VAL A 46 -26.71 -31.36 -16.44
CA VAL A 46 -27.36 -31.59 -15.13
C VAL A 46 -26.89 -30.56 -14.09
N LEU A 47 -25.58 -30.28 -14.03
CA LEU A 47 -25.03 -29.27 -13.13
C LEU A 47 -25.56 -27.86 -13.46
N ALA A 48 -25.69 -27.52 -14.75
CA ALA A 48 -26.25 -26.24 -15.17
C ALA A 48 -27.71 -26.09 -14.74
N ILE A 49 -28.54 -27.15 -14.91
CA ILE A 49 -29.95 -27.15 -14.47
C ILE A 49 -30.01 -26.98 -12.94
N ILE A 50 -29.25 -27.77 -12.19
CA ILE A 50 -29.21 -27.69 -10.72
C ILE A 50 -28.74 -26.27 -10.28
N GLY A 51 -27.76 -25.69 -10.96
CA GLY A 51 -27.28 -24.35 -10.70
C GLY A 51 -28.36 -23.29 -10.90
N VAL A 52 -29.10 -23.36 -12.03
CA VAL A 52 -30.20 -22.42 -12.33
C VAL A 52 -31.35 -22.55 -11.36
N VAL A 53 -31.79 -23.77 -11.08
CA VAL A 53 -32.90 -24.06 -10.13
C VAL A 53 -32.48 -23.63 -8.71
N GLY A 54 -31.28 -23.98 -8.27
CA GLY A 54 -30.76 -23.60 -6.96
C GLY A 54 -30.64 -22.08 -6.79
N TRP A 55 -30.28 -21.36 -7.86
CA TRP A 55 -30.25 -19.90 -7.88
C TRP A 55 -31.68 -19.32 -7.77
N GLN A 56 -32.63 -19.81 -8.56
CA GLN A 56 -34.03 -19.35 -8.50
C GLN A 56 -34.66 -19.60 -7.12
N MET A 57 -34.26 -20.67 -6.45
CA MET A 57 -34.73 -21.01 -5.10
C MET A 57 -33.96 -20.29 -3.99
N GLY A 58 -32.95 -19.45 -4.34
CA GLY A 58 -32.12 -18.77 -3.36
C GLY A 58 -31.15 -19.66 -2.56
N LEU A 59 -31.00 -20.93 -2.99
CA LEU A 59 -30.14 -21.93 -2.35
C LEU A 59 -28.67 -21.85 -2.82
N ILE A 60 -28.42 -21.25 -3.97
CA ILE A 60 -27.09 -21.13 -4.59
C ILE A 60 -26.88 -19.69 -5.01
N ASP A 61 -25.80 -19.09 -4.51
CA ASP A 61 -25.31 -17.78 -4.97
C ASP A 61 -24.35 -18.00 -6.16
N PRO A 62 -24.66 -17.50 -7.37
CA PRO A 62 -23.76 -17.63 -8.52
C PRO A 62 -22.37 -17.05 -8.32
N MET A 63 -22.23 -16.00 -7.48
CA MET A 63 -20.93 -15.42 -7.13
C MET A 63 -20.08 -16.36 -6.27
N ALA A 64 -20.70 -17.21 -5.44
CA ALA A 64 -19.99 -18.24 -4.70
C ALA A 64 -19.43 -19.34 -5.63
N LEU A 65 -20.06 -19.57 -6.79
CA LEU A 65 -19.61 -20.54 -7.79
C LEU A 65 -18.42 -20.04 -8.61
N THR A 66 -18.30 -18.73 -8.81
CA THR A 66 -17.22 -18.12 -9.61
C THR A 66 -15.95 -17.86 -8.82
N GLY A 67 -15.89 -18.25 -7.54
CA GLY A 67 -14.73 -17.98 -6.67
C GLY A 67 -14.59 -16.51 -6.29
N GLY A 68 -15.63 -15.71 -6.45
CA GLY A 68 -15.67 -14.30 -6.08
C GLY A 68 -15.43 -14.11 -4.58
N SER A 69 -14.59 -13.14 -4.25
CA SER A 69 -14.43 -12.70 -2.86
C SER A 69 -15.64 -11.85 -2.47
N ARG A 70 -16.28 -12.18 -1.36
CA ARG A 70 -17.39 -11.41 -0.79
C ARG A 70 -16.89 -10.63 0.42
N VAL A 71 -17.33 -9.38 0.53
CA VAL A 71 -17.07 -8.58 1.72
C VAL A 71 -18.24 -8.77 2.68
N GLU A 72 -17.95 -9.24 3.88
CA GLU A 72 -18.93 -9.38 4.96
C GLU A 72 -18.62 -8.36 6.05
N GLN A 73 -19.68 -7.79 6.62
CA GLN A 73 -19.57 -6.98 7.84
C GLN A 73 -19.42 -7.92 9.03
N VAL A 74 -18.41 -7.68 9.85
CA VAL A 74 -18.19 -8.41 11.10
C VAL A 74 -18.31 -7.45 12.27
N GLU A 75 -18.80 -7.95 13.39
CA GLU A 75 -18.75 -7.18 14.63
C GLU A 75 -17.26 -6.96 14.98
N TYR A 76 -16.89 -5.71 15.11
CA TYR A 76 -15.54 -5.31 15.43
C TYR A 76 -15.58 -4.11 16.39
N GLN A 77 -14.89 -4.25 17.50
CA GLN A 77 -14.70 -3.18 18.47
C GLN A 77 -13.20 -2.85 18.52
N PRO A 78 -12.80 -1.66 18.03
CA PRO A 78 -11.40 -1.25 18.07
C PRO A 78 -10.95 -1.05 19.53
N THR A 79 -9.69 -1.31 19.79
CA THR A 79 -9.05 -0.95 21.04
C THR A 79 -8.79 0.56 21.11
N ALA A 80 -8.54 1.08 22.32
CA ALA A 80 -8.19 2.49 22.49
C ALA A 80 -6.90 2.85 21.72
N GLU A 81 -5.93 1.94 21.65
CA GLU A 81 -4.70 2.10 20.86
C GLU A 81 -5.00 2.18 19.36
N GLU A 82 -5.87 1.32 18.84
CA GLU A 82 -6.27 1.36 17.42
C GLU A 82 -7.04 2.63 17.06
N GLU A 83 -7.84 3.17 17.99
CA GLU A 83 -8.50 4.47 17.80
C GLU A 83 -7.51 5.63 17.81
N GLU A 84 -6.51 5.60 18.68
CA GLU A 84 -5.44 6.59 18.71
C GLU A 84 -4.64 6.56 17.39
N LEU A 85 -4.30 5.37 16.88
CA LEU A 85 -3.63 5.18 15.60
C LEU A 85 -4.51 5.63 14.42
N PHE A 86 -5.81 5.39 14.49
CA PHE A 86 -6.76 5.86 13.48
C PHE A 86 -6.78 7.39 13.39
N GLU A 87 -6.87 8.08 14.52
CA GLU A 87 -6.82 9.55 14.56
C GLU A 87 -5.44 10.07 14.12
N PHE A 88 -4.35 9.40 14.47
CA PHE A 88 -3.01 9.73 14.00
C PHE A 88 -2.92 9.67 12.47
N VAL A 89 -3.38 8.58 11.83
CA VAL A 89 -3.40 8.42 10.37
C VAL A 89 -4.17 9.54 9.70
N LYS A 90 -5.32 9.93 10.25
CA LYS A 90 -6.11 11.06 9.74
C LYS A 90 -5.35 12.37 9.77
N VAL A 91 -4.61 12.64 10.83
CA VAL A 91 -3.82 13.88 10.96
C VAL A 91 -2.66 13.87 9.97
N VAL A 92 -1.92 12.76 9.84
CA VAL A 92 -0.81 12.65 8.90
C VAL A 92 -1.29 12.82 7.46
N LEU A 93 -2.41 12.16 7.08
CA LEU A 93 -2.97 12.33 5.75
C LEU A 93 -3.41 13.79 5.48
N ALA A 94 -4.02 14.46 6.48
CA ALA A 94 -4.38 15.87 6.38
C ALA A 94 -3.16 16.77 6.16
N ASP A 95 -2.01 16.46 6.80
CA ASP A 95 -0.76 17.19 6.58
C ASP A 95 -0.23 17.01 5.17
N THR A 96 -0.32 15.79 4.62
CA THR A 96 0.06 15.55 3.23
C THR A 96 -0.84 16.33 2.26
N GLU A 97 -2.15 16.38 2.52
CA GLU A 97 -3.09 17.16 1.71
C GLU A 97 -2.73 18.65 1.68
N ASP A 98 -2.49 19.25 2.84
CA ASP A 98 -2.17 20.68 2.96
C ASP A 98 -0.85 21.02 2.23
N ILE A 99 0.15 20.16 2.36
CA ILE A 99 1.47 20.35 1.75
C ILE A 99 1.38 20.16 0.23
N TRP A 100 0.81 19.04 -0.25
CA TRP A 100 0.78 18.73 -1.67
C TRP A 100 -0.16 19.63 -2.47
N ASN A 101 -1.25 20.14 -1.88
CA ASN A 101 -2.04 21.19 -2.50
C ASN A 101 -1.20 22.43 -2.82
N ARG A 102 -0.32 22.83 -1.91
CA ARG A 102 0.56 23.98 -2.08
C ARG A 102 1.70 23.71 -3.05
N GLU A 103 2.40 22.57 -2.89
CA GLU A 103 3.60 22.28 -3.67
C GLU A 103 3.26 21.97 -5.14
N LEU A 104 2.18 21.22 -5.42
CA LEU A 104 1.77 20.99 -6.81
C LEU A 104 1.20 22.25 -7.48
N ALA A 105 0.54 23.13 -6.72
CA ALA A 105 0.09 24.42 -7.26
C ALA A 105 1.27 25.29 -7.73
N ARG A 106 2.45 25.21 -7.10
CA ARG A 106 3.66 25.93 -7.53
C ARG A 106 4.15 25.51 -8.92
N VAL A 107 3.90 24.27 -9.31
CA VAL A 107 4.24 23.75 -10.64
C VAL A 107 3.03 23.74 -11.59
N GLY A 108 1.96 24.46 -11.24
CA GLY A 108 0.76 24.62 -12.08
C GLY A 108 -0.14 23.39 -12.12
N MET A 109 -0.02 22.48 -11.18
CA MET A 109 -0.82 21.26 -11.08
C MET A 109 -1.85 21.36 -9.94
N GLN A 110 -3.03 20.77 -10.16
CA GLN A 110 -4.04 20.62 -9.12
C GLN A 110 -3.85 19.28 -8.41
N TYR A 111 -3.72 19.33 -7.09
CA TYR A 111 -3.68 18.12 -6.27
C TYR A 111 -5.08 17.50 -6.15
N GLN A 112 -5.15 16.20 -6.29
CA GLN A 112 -6.31 15.37 -5.97
C GLN A 112 -5.87 14.44 -4.85
N ALA A 113 -6.43 14.61 -3.66
CA ALA A 113 -6.05 13.77 -2.52
C ALA A 113 -6.44 12.29 -2.77
N PRO A 114 -5.62 11.33 -2.34
CA PRO A 114 -5.98 9.92 -2.37
C PRO A 114 -7.02 9.61 -1.28
N GLU A 115 -7.79 8.55 -1.46
CA GLU A 115 -8.47 7.92 -0.34
C GLU A 115 -7.46 7.07 0.44
N LEU A 116 -7.61 6.96 1.77
CA LEU A 116 -6.90 6.01 2.59
C LEU A 116 -7.89 5.08 3.27
N VAL A 117 -7.73 3.77 3.04
CA VAL A 117 -8.59 2.73 3.63
C VAL A 117 -7.83 2.00 4.73
N ILE A 118 -8.39 2.05 5.93
CA ILE A 118 -7.89 1.24 7.05
C ILE A 118 -8.68 -0.06 7.07
N TYR A 119 -7.99 -1.18 6.87
CA TYR A 119 -8.59 -2.50 6.77
C TYR A 119 -7.93 -3.51 7.72
N ARG A 120 -8.43 -4.74 7.77
CA ARG A 120 -7.83 -5.87 8.51
C ARG A 120 -7.64 -7.08 7.61
N ASP A 121 -6.50 -7.73 7.74
CA ASP A 121 -6.12 -8.98 7.09
C ASP A 121 -6.11 -8.90 5.56
N GLN A 122 -7.25 -8.81 4.92
CA GLN A 122 -7.41 -8.74 3.46
C GLN A 122 -8.52 -7.76 3.07
N TYR A 123 -8.31 -7.05 1.97
CA TYR A 123 -9.29 -6.11 1.43
C TYR A 123 -9.30 -6.13 -0.10
N PRO A 124 -10.48 -6.07 -0.78
CA PRO A 124 -10.54 -5.97 -2.23
C PRO A 124 -10.14 -4.56 -2.66
N THR A 125 -9.24 -4.46 -3.62
CA THR A 125 -8.72 -3.20 -4.15
C THR A 125 -8.77 -3.21 -5.67
N GLY A 126 -8.61 -2.07 -6.31
CA GLY A 126 -8.46 -1.97 -7.76
C GLY A 126 -7.25 -2.72 -8.33
N CYS A 127 -6.27 -3.04 -7.47
CA CYS A 127 -5.05 -3.79 -7.82
C CYS A 127 -5.16 -5.30 -7.48
N GLY A 128 -6.33 -5.79 -7.07
CA GLY A 128 -6.55 -7.15 -6.60
C GLY A 128 -6.84 -7.21 -5.11
N VAL A 129 -6.65 -8.37 -4.49
CA VAL A 129 -6.86 -8.52 -3.04
C VAL A 129 -5.59 -8.08 -2.31
N GLY A 130 -5.67 -6.95 -1.62
CA GLY A 130 -4.64 -6.48 -0.70
C GLY A 130 -4.54 -7.38 0.53
N SER A 131 -3.33 -7.55 1.05
CA SER A 131 -3.06 -8.36 2.23
C SER A 131 -2.20 -7.58 3.23
N ALA A 132 -2.60 -7.57 4.49
CA ALA A 132 -1.83 -6.96 5.58
C ALA A 132 -0.38 -7.48 5.69
N ARG A 133 -0.12 -8.70 5.20
CA ARG A 133 1.24 -9.29 5.18
C ARG A 133 2.18 -8.59 4.19
N ALA A 134 1.64 -7.88 3.21
CA ALA A 134 2.45 -7.11 2.26
C ALA A 134 2.87 -5.73 2.81
N GLY A 135 2.34 -5.34 3.97
CA GLY A 135 2.47 -3.98 4.52
C GLY A 135 1.48 -3.00 3.90
N PRO A 136 1.58 -1.71 4.25
CA PRO A 136 0.87 -0.63 3.58
C PRO A 136 1.24 -0.56 2.10
N PHE A 137 0.31 -0.09 1.27
CA PHE A 137 0.58 0.09 -0.16
C PHE A 137 -0.38 1.08 -0.80
N TYR A 138 0.08 1.72 -1.86
CA TYR A 138 -0.74 2.53 -2.76
C TYR A 138 -1.18 1.70 -3.97
N CYS A 139 -2.46 1.75 -4.32
CA CYS A 139 -2.98 1.14 -5.53
C CYS A 139 -3.23 2.22 -6.61
N PRO A 140 -2.47 2.24 -7.71
CA PRO A 140 -2.64 3.26 -8.75
C PRO A 140 -3.92 3.10 -9.59
N ALA A 141 -4.58 1.93 -9.54
CA ALA A 141 -5.80 1.68 -10.32
C ALA A 141 -7.02 2.38 -9.73
N ASP A 142 -7.12 2.48 -8.40
CA ASP A 142 -8.20 3.16 -7.69
C ASP A 142 -7.73 4.43 -6.94
N LYS A 143 -6.42 4.75 -7.00
CA LYS A 143 -5.78 5.90 -6.34
C LYS A 143 -5.97 5.92 -4.83
N THR A 144 -5.92 4.75 -4.22
CA THR A 144 -6.20 4.54 -2.79
C THR A 144 -4.99 3.97 -2.08
N ILE A 145 -4.74 4.46 -0.87
CA ILE A 145 -3.73 3.92 0.05
C ILE A 145 -4.44 2.92 0.97
N TYR A 146 -3.82 1.77 1.21
CA TYR A 146 -4.35 0.71 2.04
C TYR A 146 -3.41 0.40 3.20
N ILE A 147 -3.95 0.39 4.42
CA ILE A 147 -3.18 0.18 5.64
C ILE A 147 -3.92 -0.74 6.62
N ASP A 148 -3.23 -1.73 7.17
CA ASP A 148 -3.65 -2.42 8.38
C ASP A 148 -2.86 -1.84 9.56
N LEU A 149 -3.54 -1.26 10.56
CA LEU A 149 -2.87 -0.57 11.66
C LEU A 149 -1.93 -1.46 12.47
N ARG A 150 -2.10 -2.79 12.41
CA ARG A 150 -1.18 -3.74 13.05
C ARG A 150 0.23 -3.70 12.45
N PHE A 151 0.38 -3.20 11.22
CA PHE A 151 1.68 -2.98 10.61
C PHE A 151 2.59 -2.08 11.46
N TYR A 152 2.04 -1.13 12.19
CA TYR A 152 2.83 -0.25 13.05
C TYR A 152 3.48 -0.99 14.22
N ASN A 153 2.79 -2.01 14.75
CA ASN A 153 3.40 -2.93 15.73
C ASN A 153 4.51 -3.78 15.09
N ASP A 154 4.31 -4.21 13.83
CA ASP A 154 5.34 -4.96 13.09
C ASP A 154 6.54 -4.05 12.77
N LEU A 155 6.31 -2.80 12.38
CA LEU A 155 7.36 -1.81 12.14
C LEU A 155 8.24 -1.61 13.38
N ALA A 156 7.62 -1.50 14.56
CA ALA A 156 8.35 -1.34 15.81
C ALA A 156 9.07 -2.63 16.25
N ARG A 157 8.44 -3.80 16.15
CA ARG A 157 8.93 -5.04 16.75
C ARG A 157 9.74 -5.91 15.81
N GLN A 158 9.35 -6.00 14.55
CA GLN A 158 10.01 -6.87 13.56
C GLN A 158 11.05 -6.10 12.75
N PHE A 159 10.80 -4.81 12.50
CA PHE A 159 11.69 -3.96 11.72
C PHE A 159 12.57 -3.04 12.57
N ASP A 160 12.49 -3.12 13.90
CA ASP A 160 13.27 -2.27 14.82
C ASP A 160 13.19 -0.76 14.49
N ALA A 161 12.03 -0.32 14.04
CA ALA A 161 11.75 1.07 13.68
C ALA A 161 10.56 1.62 14.47
N PRO A 162 10.68 1.76 15.80
CA PRO A 162 9.63 2.37 16.62
C PRO A 162 9.57 3.87 16.41
N GLY A 163 8.44 4.47 16.79
CA GLY A 163 8.21 5.90 16.79
C GLY A 163 7.03 6.29 15.91
N ASP A 164 6.41 7.40 16.27
CA ASP A 164 5.24 7.88 15.53
C ASP A 164 5.65 8.50 14.18
N PHE A 165 6.84 9.06 14.09
CA PHE A 165 7.32 9.60 12.82
C PHE A 165 7.79 8.52 11.84
N ALA A 166 8.22 7.34 12.31
CA ALA A 166 8.44 6.17 11.46
C ALA A 166 7.13 5.74 10.77
N GLN A 167 6.02 5.78 11.51
CA GLN A 167 4.68 5.50 10.97
C GLN A 167 4.22 6.58 9.99
N ALA A 168 4.46 7.86 10.30
CA ALA A 168 4.13 8.99 9.44
C ALA A 168 4.91 8.94 8.12
N TYR A 169 6.20 8.56 8.17
CA TYR A 169 7.03 8.36 6.97
C TYR A 169 6.40 7.33 6.02
N VAL A 170 5.92 6.21 6.52
CA VAL A 170 5.28 5.20 5.68
C VAL A 170 4.07 5.77 4.94
N ILE A 171 3.19 6.51 5.64
CA ILE A 171 2.04 7.16 5.00
C ILE A 171 2.51 8.17 3.93
N ALA A 172 3.51 8.98 4.25
CA ALA A 172 4.04 9.99 3.33
C ALA A 172 4.68 9.34 2.10
N HIS A 173 5.33 8.18 2.23
CA HIS A 173 5.88 7.38 1.14
C HIS A 173 4.77 6.87 0.20
N GLU A 174 3.67 6.32 0.75
CA GLU A 174 2.52 5.87 -0.05
C GLU A 174 1.83 7.05 -0.77
N VAL A 175 1.77 8.22 -0.12
CA VAL A 175 1.34 9.46 -0.78
C VAL A 175 2.33 9.87 -1.87
N GLY A 176 3.63 9.62 -1.70
CA GLY A 176 4.65 9.80 -2.74
C GLY A 176 4.31 9.02 -4.02
N HIS A 177 3.90 7.76 -3.89
CA HIS A 177 3.43 6.96 -5.03
C HIS A 177 2.16 7.56 -5.68
N HIS A 178 1.28 8.14 -4.88
CA HIS A 178 0.12 8.86 -5.42
C HIS A 178 0.54 10.10 -6.23
N ILE A 179 1.51 10.88 -5.75
CA ILE A 179 2.08 12.02 -6.50
C ILE A 179 2.69 11.54 -7.83
N GLN A 180 3.46 10.46 -7.81
CA GLN A 180 4.03 9.85 -9.02
C GLN A 180 2.95 9.43 -10.03
N LYS A 181 1.81 8.94 -9.55
CA LYS A 181 0.65 8.63 -10.41
C LYS A 181 0.07 9.89 -11.03
N LEU A 182 -0.08 10.98 -10.26
CA LEU A 182 -0.56 12.27 -10.78
C LEU A 182 0.41 12.87 -11.82
N LEU A 183 1.72 12.67 -11.63
CA LEU A 183 2.78 13.08 -12.58
C LEU A 183 2.91 12.15 -13.80
N GLY A 184 2.16 11.04 -13.84
CA GLY A 184 2.20 10.06 -14.94
C GLY A 184 3.44 9.14 -14.92
N LEU A 185 4.29 9.20 -13.91
CA LEU A 185 5.50 8.39 -13.80
C LEU A 185 5.18 6.92 -13.56
N THR A 186 4.21 6.62 -12.72
CA THR A 186 3.74 5.25 -12.45
C THR A 186 3.28 4.55 -13.74
N ASP A 187 2.57 5.27 -14.62
CA ASP A 187 2.09 4.70 -15.89
C ASP A 187 3.25 4.44 -16.86
N LYS A 188 4.22 5.36 -16.94
CA LYS A 188 5.43 5.19 -17.74
C LYS A 188 6.21 3.94 -17.30
N VAL A 189 6.43 3.75 -16.00
CA VAL A 189 7.15 2.56 -15.50
C VAL A 189 6.31 1.30 -15.67
N SER A 190 5.00 1.34 -15.47
CA SER A 190 4.13 0.19 -15.69
C SER A 190 4.15 -0.30 -17.15
N ALA A 191 4.30 0.59 -18.11
CA ALA A 191 4.45 0.25 -19.53
C ALA A 191 5.76 -0.50 -19.84
N MET A 192 6.75 -0.44 -18.97
CA MET A 192 8.03 -1.15 -19.09
C MET A 192 8.00 -2.56 -18.51
N ARG A 193 6.87 -3.00 -17.95
CA ARG A 193 6.74 -4.32 -17.32
C ARG A 193 7.08 -5.43 -18.31
N GLY A 194 7.92 -6.37 -17.87
CA GLY A 194 8.43 -7.46 -18.71
C GLY A 194 9.78 -7.17 -19.40
N ARG A 195 10.30 -5.95 -19.33
CA ARG A 195 11.66 -5.64 -19.79
C ARG A 195 12.71 -6.19 -18.79
N PRO A 196 13.90 -6.54 -19.26
CA PRO A 196 14.97 -7.02 -18.36
C PRO A 196 15.38 -6.00 -17.29
N ASP A 197 15.28 -4.71 -17.59
CA ASP A 197 15.65 -3.58 -16.74
C ASP A 197 14.47 -3.03 -15.89
N TYR A 198 13.32 -3.70 -15.90
CA TYR A 198 12.12 -3.24 -15.20
C TYR A 198 12.35 -2.97 -13.70
N ASN A 199 13.13 -3.82 -13.02
CA ASN A 199 13.42 -3.65 -11.59
C ASN A 199 14.19 -2.35 -11.31
N GLU A 200 15.06 -1.90 -12.20
CA GLU A 200 15.76 -0.61 -12.05
C GLU A 200 14.78 0.56 -12.07
N TYR A 201 13.74 0.50 -12.90
CA TYR A 201 12.69 1.52 -12.92
C TYR A 201 11.77 1.44 -11.69
N SER A 202 11.53 0.23 -11.16
CA SER A 202 10.82 0.06 -9.89
C SER A 202 11.59 0.74 -8.75
N VAL A 203 12.89 0.46 -8.63
CA VAL A 203 13.76 1.11 -7.63
C VAL A 203 13.74 2.64 -7.77
N ARG A 204 13.74 3.18 -8.99
CA ARG A 204 13.65 4.64 -9.21
C ARG A 204 12.36 5.24 -8.67
N LEU A 205 11.21 4.55 -8.85
CA LEU A 205 9.95 4.99 -8.26
C LEU A 205 10.01 4.99 -6.73
N GLU A 206 10.55 3.93 -6.13
CA GLU A 206 10.65 3.82 -4.68
C GLU A 206 11.52 4.92 -4.07
N LEU A 207 12.71 5.14 -4.64
CA LEU A 207 13.63 6.17 -4.17
C LEU A 207 13.04 7.59 -4.35
N GLN A 208 12.29 7.82 -5.42
CA GLN A 208 11.58 9.08 -5.60
C GLN A 208 10.43 9.23 -4.59
N ALA A 209 9.71 8.15 -4.22
CA ALA A 209 8.71 8.20 -3.16
C ALA A 209 9.36 8.56 -1.81
N ASP A 210 10.58 8.07 -1.53
CA ASP A 210 11.35 8.47 -0.36
C ASP A 210 11.73 9.96 -0.38
N VAL A 211 12.14 10.51 -1.54
CA VAL A 211 12.35 11.97 -1.69
C VAL A 211 11.07 12.73 -1.38
N LEU A 212 9.94 12.32 -1.95
CA LEU A 212 8.67 13.00 -1.73
C LEU A 212 8.23 12.94 -0.26
N ALA A 213 8.50 11.83 0.44
CA ALA A 213 8.31 11.75 1.88
C ALA A 213 9.23 12.70 2.65
N GLY A 214 10.49 12.87 2.21
CA GLY A 214 11.43 13.85 2.76
C GLY A 214 10.97 15.29 2.53
N VAL A 215 10.51 15.61 1.33
CA VAL A 215 9.94 16.94 0.99
C VAL A 215 8.73 17.24 1.89
N TRP A 216 7.83 16.26 2.07
CA TRP A 216 6.72 16.41 3.01
C TRP A 216 7.21 16.69 4.44
N ALA A 217 8.19 15.95 4.94
CA ALA A 217 8.78 16.12 6.26
C ALA A 217 9.37 17.54 6.44
N HIS A 218 10.11 18.04 5.42
CA HIS A 218 10.65 19.41 5.39
C HIS A 218 9.57 20.45 5.64
N HIS A 219 8.50 20.41 4.86
CA HIS A 219 7.40 21.37 4.96
C HIS A 219 6.54 21.18 6.21
N ASN A 220 6.66 20.02 6.87
CA ASN A 220 5.97 19.69 8.12
C ASN A 220 6.84 19.96 9.37
N SER A 221 8.05 20.55 9.20
CA SER A 221 9.08 20.71 10.23
C SER A 221 8.59 21.36 11.53
N ARG A 222 7.63 22.29 11.45
CA ARG A 222 7.02 22.95 12.63
C ARG A 222 6.34 21.99 13.63
N TYR A 223 5.97 20.79 13.18
CA TYR A 223 5.32 19.77 13.97
C TYR A 223 6.25 18.63 14.37
N LEU A 224 7.49 18.66 13.92
CA LEU A 224 8.50 17.67 14.28
C LEU A 224 9.03 17.91 15.70
N GLU A 225 9.43 16.82 16.31
CA GLU A 225 10.12 16.77 17.60
C GLU A 225 11.54 16.24 17.41
N ARG A 226 12.34 16.38 18.44
CA ARG A 226 13.72 15.89 18.39
C ARG A 226 13.72 14.36 18.23
N GLY A 227 14.36 13.89 17.18
CA GLY A 227 14.48 12.45 16.90
C GLY A 227 13.58 11.95 15.77
N ASP A 228 12.55 12.72 15.37
CA ASP A 228 11.58 12.30 14.36
C ASP A 228 12.25 11.92 13.02
N ILE A 229 13.17 12.75 12.52
CA ILE A 229 13.87 12.45 11.27
C ILE A 229 14.70 11.17 11.38
N GLN A 230 15.30 10.91 12.54
CA GLN A 230 16.04 9.66 12.79
C GLN A 230 15.11 8.45 12.82
N GLU A 231 13.86 8.61 13.27
CA GLU A 231 12.85 7.55 13.20
C GLU A 231 12.49 7.22 11.74
N ALA A 232 12.24 8.23 10.90
CA ALA A 232 11.98 8.03 9.48
C ALA A 232 13.17 7.37 8.77
N MET A 233 14.39 7.85 9.01
CA MET A 233 15.60 7.27 8.43
C MET A 233 15.81 5.82 8.87
N ARG A 234 15.52 5.50 10.14
CA ARG A 234 15.54 4.13 10.64
C ARG A 234 14.52 3.27 9.93
N ALA A 235 13.29 3.75 9.76
CA ALA A 235 12.27 3.02 9.01
C ALA A 235 12.72 2.77 7.57
N ALA A 236 13.18 3.78 6.84
CA ALA A 236 13.73 3.65 5.48
C ALA A 236 14.85 2.62 5.40
N ASN A 237 15.77 2.62 6.38
CA ASN A 237 16.85 1.64 6.48
C ASN A 237 16.32 0.21 6.63
N GLN A 238 15.39 0.00 7.52
CA GLN A 238 14.91 -1.33 7.89
C GLN A 238 14.01 -1.99 6.85
N ILE A 239 13.43 -1.22 5.93
CA ILE A 239 12.57 -1.70 4.85
C ILE A 239 13.24 -1.67 3.48
N GLY A 240 14.55 -1.47 3.40
CA GLY A 240 15.33 -1.68 2.18
C GLY A 240 15.39 -3.16 1.78
N ASP A 241 15.51 -3.44 0.48
CA ASP A 241 15.53 -4.81 -0.05
C ASP A 241 16.68 -5.65 0.54
N ASP A 242 17.84 -5.04 0.75
CA ASP A 242 19.00 -5.69 1.38
C ASP A 242 18.73 -6.11 2.83
N ALA A 243 18.09 -5.23 3.62
CA ALA A 243 17.73 -5.52 5.00
C ALA A 243 16.64 -6.60 5.08
N ILE A 244 15.61 -6.51 4.22
CA ILE A 244 14.51 -7.48 4.18
C ILE A 244 15.04 -8.85 3.73
N GLN A 245 15.82 -8.92 2.63
CA GLN A 245 16.35 -10.18 2.11
C GLN A 245 17.33 -10.84 3.07
N SER A 246 18.19 -10.06 3.74
CA SER A 246 19.09 -10.58 4.77
C SER A 246 18.32 -11.24 5.90
N ARG A 247 17.23 -10.62 6.39
CA ARG A 247 16.39 -11.17 7.48
C ARG A 247 15.57 -12.39 7.06
N THR A 248 15.02 -12.38 5.85
CA THR A 248 14.05 -13.41 5.43
C THR A 248 14.69 -14.57 4.69
N GLN A 249 15.78 -14.35 3.97
CA GLN A 249 16.43 -15.33 3.08
C GLN A 249 17.88 -15.63 3.48
N GLY A 250 18.48 -14.86 4.40
CA GLY A 250 19.87 -14.99 4.83
C GLY A 250 20.91 -14.61 3.76
N LYS A 251 20.49 -14.09 2.62
CA LYS A 251 21.35 -13.65 1.51
C LYS A 251 20.74 -12.47 0.78
N VAL A 252 21.59 -11.58 0.26
CA VAL A 252 21.22 -10.42 -0.52
C VAL A 252 21.40 -10.70 -2.02
N VAL A 253 20.40 -10.35 -2.82
CA VAL A 253 20.36 -10.60 -4.27
C VAL A 253 20.04 -9.27 -5.00
N PRO A 254 21.05 -8.44 -5.32
CA PRO A 254 20.83 -7.06 -5.80
C PRO A 254 20.00 -6.94 -7.07
N HIS A 255 20.14 -7.86 -8.03
CA HIS A 255 19.35 -7.85 -9.26
C HIS A 255 17.85 -8.15 -9.07
N ALA A 256 17.46 -8.63 -7.89
CA ALA A 256 16.07 -8.85 -7.52
C ALA A 256 15.46 -7.68 -6.71
N PHE A 257 16.20 -6.60 -6.52
CA PHE A 257 15.68 -5.44 -5.81
C PHE A 257 14.57 -4.76 -6.59
N THR A 258 13.56 -4.35 -5.87
CA THR A 258 12.42 -3.59 -6.39
C THR A 258 12.20 -2.29 -5.63
N HIS A 259 12.77 -2.16 -4.42
CA HIS A 259 12.65 -0.98 -3.54
C HIS A 259 13.98 -0.24 -3.32
N GLY A 260 15.11 -0.84 -3.70
CA GLY A 260 16.43 -0.29 -3.47
C GLY A 260 17.06 -0.71 -2.15
N THR A 261 18.30 -0.31 -1.93
CA THR A 261 19.03 -0.60 -0.70
C THR A 261 18.61 0.32 0.43
N SER A 262 18.84 -0.12 1.67
CA SER A 262 18.67 0.69 2.88
C SER A 262 19.41 2.04 2.79
N GLU A 263 20.65 2.02 2.29
CA GLU A 263 21.46 3.24 2.10
C GLU A 263 20.83 4.19 1.06
N GLN A 264 20.39 3.65 -0.08
CA GLN A 264 19.71 4.44 -1.12
C GLN A 264 18.45 5.10 -0.56
N ARG A 265 17.59 4.34 0.12
CA ARG A 265 16.33 4.85 0.68
C ARG A 265 16.56 5.97 1.68
N MET A 266 17.49 5.80 2.62
CA MET A 266 17.86 6.86 3.57
C MET A 266 18.40 8.10 2.86
N ARG A 267 19.33 7.94 1.91
CA ARG A 267 19.95 9.04 1.18
C ARG A 267 18.92 9.87 0.41
N TRP A 268 17.98 9.21 -0.25
CA TRP A 268 16.96 9.90 -1.05
C TRP A 268 15.89 10.57 -0.17
N PHE A 269 15.51 9.97 0.96
CA PHE A 269 14.68 10.65 1.95
C PHE A 269 15.37 11.91 2.49
N ASP A 270 16.64 11.80 2.89
CA ASP A 270 17.42 12.91 3.43
C ASP A 270 17.56 14.06 2.42
N LYS A 271 17.80 13.74 1.16
CA LYS A 271 17.84 14.72 0.07
C LYS A 271 16.52 15.50 -0.05
N GLY A 272 15.39 14.83 0.05
CA GLY A 272 14.07 15.49 0.08
C GLY A 272 13.88 16.35 1.33
N TRP A 273 14.32 15.84 2.48
CA TRP A 273 14.27 16.56 3.74
C TRP A 273 15.13 17.85 3.73
N GLU A 274 16.34 17.76 3.24
CA GLU A 274 17.25 18.92 3.20
C GLU A 274 16.77 20.00 2.22
N SER A 275 16.36 19.60 1.02
CA SER A 275 15.99 20.55 -0.04
C SER A 275 14.57 21.10 0.07
N GLY A 276 13.63 20.29 0.51
CA GLY A 276 12.19 20.61 0.47
C GLY A 276 11.64 20.82 -0.94
N ARG A 277 12.32 20.35 -2.00
CA ARG A 277 12.00 20.61 -3.40
C ARG A 277 11.77 19.31 -4.15
N ILE A 278 10.67 19.24 -4.91
CA ILE A 278 10.33 18.09 -5.74
C ILE A 278 11.37 17.88 -6.84
N GLU A 279 11.84 18.97 -7.45
CA GLU A 279 12.75 18.97 -8.60
C GLU A 279 14.11 18.33 -8.27
N ASP A 280 14.55 18.42 -7.02
CA ASP A 280 15.83 17.83 -6.59
C ASP A 280 15.76 16.30 -6.45
N GLY A 281 14.56 15.72 -6.58
CA GLY A 281 14.27 14.30 -6.43
C GLY A 281 14.14 13.52 -7.72
N ASP A 282 14.67 14.00 -8.86
CA ASP A 282 14.58 13.23 -10.11
C ASP A 282 15.54 12.04 -10.10
N THR A 283 14.98 10.86 -9.78
CA THR A 283 15.70 9.58 -9.81
C THR A 283 15.79 8.98 -11.21
N PHE A 284 15.10 9.57 -12.21
CA PHE A 284 15.04 9.02 -13.57
C PHE A 284 16.14 9.56 -14.50
N GLU A 285 16.65 10.74 -14.24
CA GLU A 285 17.72 11.35 -15.04
C GLU A 285 19.12 10.82 -14.68
N MET A 286 19.32 10.30 -13.46
CA MET A 286 20.62 9.80 -13.01
C MET A 286 20.90 8.39 -13.56
N PRO A 287 22.18 8.05 -13.84
CA PRO A 287 22.59 6.66 -14.09
C PRO A 287 22.20 5.77 -12.91
N TYR A 288 21.66 4.57 -13.18
CA TYR A 288 21.17 3.67 -12.11
C TYR A 288 22.24 3.34 -11.05
N ARG A 289 23.48 3.19 -11.46
CA ARG A 289 24.63 2.91 -10.55
C ARG A 289 24.96 4.05 -9.58
N GLU A 290 24.41 5.24 -9.80
CA GLU A 290 24.66 6.45 -9.00
C GLU A 290 23.49 6.78 -8.05
N LEU A 291 22.40 5.98 -8.13
CA LEU A 291 21.24 6.11 -7.25
C LEU A 291 21.58 5.67 -5.77
#